data_8b14cc47d832934ee7f53d017ab2fa66
#
_entry.id   8b14cc47d832934ee7f53d017ab2fa66
#
_cell.length_a   1.000
_cell.length_b   1.000
_cell.length_c   1.000
_cell.angle_alpha   90.00
_cell.angle_beta   90.00
_cell.angle_gamma   90.00
#
_symmetry.space_group_name_H-M   'P 1'
#
loop_
_entity.id
_entity.type
_entity.pdbx_description
1 polymer ?
#
loop_
_entity_poly.entity_id
_entity_poly.type
_entity_poly.pdbx_seq_one_letter_code
_entity_poly.pdbx_strand_id
1 'polypeptide(L)'
;CALPISIRKVVLRNRVTGKETIYTAPENDFCGVFVFVGYAPENELVKGKVELDPQGYIITDRDQKTNIDGVYAAGDICVKNLRQVVTAVSDGAVAATSMEKYLGQLYRKLGIKRTYVKREMKEAAKAENAPKAEAGAFLDDATRQALAPVLARFTRPIRLRLYTDDSQMTEENRRMVMELASLSDKVEAEFVPSAGEEDNHTISICDAEGNEKGLRFHGVPGGHEFNSFILAMYNAAGPGQDVGEALQKRIKGISKSLHVKIAVSLSCTMCPDLVAAAQRIAADNENVTADVYDLQYYPSLKEKYNIMSVPCLIINDDEVHFGKKSVSDLLDIFQT
;
A
#
# COMPACT_ATOMS: atom_id res chain seq x y z
N CYS A 1 3.79 -7.23 -19.09
CA CYS A 1 4.65 -7.68 -18.00
C CYS A 1 5.95 -8.19 -18.58
N ALA A 2 7.06 -7.44 -18.39
CA ALA A 2 8.38 -7.97 -18.64
C ALA A 2 8.78 -8.76 -17.40
N LEU A 3 9.07 -10.04 -17.58
CA LEU A 3 9.75 -10.83 -16.57
C LEU A 3 11.03 -10.09 -16.14
N PRO A 4 11.44 -10.08 -14.87
CA PRO A 4 12.70 -9.51 -14.45
C PRO A 4 13.84 -10.22 -15.19
N ILE A 5 14.38 -9.58 -16.21
CA ILE A 5 15.54 -10.10 -16.94
C ILE A 5 16.75 -9.81 -16.06
N SER A 6 17.31 -10.84 -15.45
CA SER A 6 18.57 -10.73 -14.70
C SER A 6 19.70 -10.48 -15.69
N ILE A 7 20.22 -9.27 -15.73
CA ILE A 7 21.36 -8.92 -16.57
C ILE A 7 22.63 -9.40 -15.87
N ARG A 8 23.35 -10.34 -16.49
CA ARG A 8 24.62 -10.84 -15.96
C ARG A 8 25.85 -10.28 -16.68
N LYS A 9 25.65 -9.75 -17.89
CA LYS A 9 26.74 -9.23 -18.72
C LYS A 9 26.27 -7.99 -19.47
N VAL A 10 27.09 -6.94 -19.43
CA VAL A 10 26.89 -5.70 -20.21
C VAL A 10 28.12 -5.44 -21.06
N VAL A 11 27.93 -5.21 -22.36
CA VAL A 11 28.98 -4.84 -23.28
C VAL A 11 28.84 -3.36 -23.59
N LEU A 12 29.82 -2.56 -23.21
CA LEU A 12 29.88 -1.13 -23.48
C LEU A 12 30.82 -0.88 -24.67
N ARG A 13 30.31 -0.24 -25.73
CA ARG A 13 31.12 0.14 -26.89
C ARG A 13 31.32 1.65 -26.92
N ASN A 14 32.59 2.07 -26.85
CA ASN A 14 32.94 3.46 -27.00
C ASN A 14 32.66 3.89 -28.46
N ARG A 15 31.81 4.89 -28.66
CA ARG A 15 31.39 5.32 -30.01
C ARG A 15 32.49 6.03 -30.82
N VAL A 16 33.48 6.59 -30.13
CA VAL A 16 34.59 7.30 -30.79
C VAL A 16 35.72 6.35 -31.16
N THR A 17 36.13 5.48 -30.22
CA THR A 17 37.30 4.59 -30.41
C THR A 17 36.92 3.20 -30.93
N GLY A 18 35.64 2.84 -30.90
CA GLY A 18 35.14 1.48 -31.21
C GLY A 18 35.48 0.42 -30.16
N LYS A 19 36.25 0.77 -29.13
CA LYS A 19 36.68 -0.19 -28.08
C LYS A 19 35.49 -0.70 -27.27
N GLU A 20 35.46 -2.01 -27.11
CA GLU A 20 34.47 -2.66 -26.25
C GLU A 20 35.04 -2.93 -24.84
N THR A 21 34.20 -2.71 -23.84
CA THR A 21 34.47 -3.05 -22.44
C THR A 21 33.33 -3.94 -21.96
N ILE A 22 33.69 -5.09 -21.42
CA ILE A 22 32.73 -6.08 -20.92
C ILE A 22 32.71 -5.98 -19.41
N TYR A 23 31.51 -5.75 -18.84
CA TYR A 23 31.22 -5.89 -17.42
C TYR A 23 30.42 -7.17 -17.22
N THR A 24 30.91 -8.05 -16.33
CA THR A 24 30.20 -9.28 -15.94
C THR A 24 29.92 -9.23 -14.44
N ALA A 25 28.68 -9.47 -14.05
CA ALA A 25 28.31 -9.56 -12.64
C ALA A 25 29.03 -10.76 -11.97
N PRO A 26 29.28 -10.70 -10.65
CA PRO A 26 29.82 -11.83 -9.90
C PRO A 26 29.01 -13.12 -10.08
N GLU A 27 29.62 -14.26 -9.80
CA GLU A 27 28.94 -15.54 -9.87
C GLU A 27 27.77 -15.58 -8.88
N ASN A 28 26.58 -15.96 -9.36
CA ASN A 28 25.30 -15.93 -8.63
C ASN A 28 24.71 -14.53 -8.33
N ASP A 29 25.22 -13.47 -8.97
CA ASP A 29 24.71 -12.14 -8.85
C ASP A 29 24.23 -11.58 -10.20
N PHE A 30 23.60 -10.43 -10.19
CA PHE A 30 23.15 -9.72 -11.39
C PHE A 30 23.44 -8.21 -11.26
N CYS A 31 23.49 -7.50 -12.38
CA CYS A 31 23.65 -6.06 -12.40
C CYS A 31 22.41 -5.36 -12.93
N GLY A 32 22.15 -4.16 -12.41
CA GLY A 32 21.16 -3.23 -12.92
C GLY A 32 21.80 -2.24 -13.89
N VAL A 33 21.13 -1.97 -15.01
CA VAL A 33 21.52 -0.90 -15.92
C VAL A 33 20.47 0.20 -15.81
N PHE A 34 20.89 1.39 -15.36
CA PHE A 34 20.06 2.58 -15.29
C PHE A 34 20.34 3.48 -16.48
N VAL A 35 19.29 3.83 -17.23
CA VAL A 35 19.41 4.69 -18.43
C VAL A 35 18.92 6.09 -18.06
N PHE A 36 19.84 7.05 -17.99
CA PHE A 36 19.56 8.46 -17.68
C PHE A 36 19.92 9.36 -18.88
N VAL A 37 19.25 9.15 -19.99
CA VAL A 37 19.51 9.88 -21.25
C VAL A 37 18.55 11.03 -21.50
N GLY A 38 17.67 11.34 -20.56
CA GLY A 38 16.62 12.35 -20.66
C GLY A 38 15.24 11.73 -20.91
N TYR A 39 14.25 12.60 -21.04
CA TYR A 39 12.84 12.24 -21.27
C TYR A 39 12.36 12.87 -22.57
N ALA A 40 11.52 12.17 -23.30
CA ALA A 40 10.75 12.70 -24.41
C ALA A 40 9.26 12.58 -24.06
N PRO A 41 8.44 13.63 -24.25
CA PRO A 41 7.01 13.54 -23.97
C PRO A 41 6.31 12.68 -25.01
N GLU A 42 5.44 11.79 -24.58
CA GLU A 42 4.54 10.98 -25.41
C GLU A 42 3.37 11.86 -25.90
N ASN A 43 3.60 12.66 -26.92
CA ASN A 43 2.67 13.68 -27.42
C ASN A 43 1.93 13.31 -28.72
N GLU A 44 2.11 12.11 -29.24
CA GLU A 44 1.53 11.63 -30.51
C GLU A 44 0.01 11.88 -30.60
N LEU A 45 -0.72 11.67 -29.49
CA LEU A 45 -2.17 11.86 -29.43
C LEU A 45 -2.61 13.32 -29.67
N VAL A 46 -1.81 14.28 -29.27
CA VAL A 46 -2.13 15.72 -29.24
C VAL A 46 -1.33 16.54 -30.24
N LYS A 47 -0.32 15.96 -30.87
CA LYS A 47 0.53 16.58 -31.86
C LYS A 47 -0.26 17.15 -33.03
N GLY A 48 -0.02 18.40 -33.37
CA GLY A 48 -0.78 19.11 -34.39
C GLY A 48 -2.19 19.56 -34.00
N LYS A 49 -2.60 19.29 -32.73
CA LYS A 49 -3.88 19.73 -32.17
C LYS A 49 -3.71 20.82 -31.13
N VAL A 50 -2.79 20.66 -30.19
CA VAL A 50 -2.48 21.66 -29.16
C VAL A 50 -1.09 22.26 -29.42
N GLU A 51 -0.84 23.43 -28.83
CA GLU A 51 0.48 24.05 -28.89
C GLU A 51 1.49 23.28 -28.05
N LEU A 52 2.65 23.01 -28.68
CA LEU A 52 3.77 22.32 -28.05
C LEU A 52 5.00 23.25 -28.08
N ASP A 53 5.86 23.08 -27.07
CA ASP A 53 7.17 23.72 -27.07
C ASP A 53 8.15 23.05 -28.08
N PRO A 54 9.33 23.58 -28.31
CA PRO A 54 10.32 22.96 -29.22
C PRO A 54 10.77 21.57 -28.82
N GLN A 55 10.59 21.19 -27.55
CA GLN A 55 10.91 19.87 -27.01
C GLN A 55 9.73 18.89 -27.08
N GLY A 56 8.55 19.37 -27.50
CA GLY A 56 7.32 18.56 -27.63
C GLY A 56 6.44 18.52 -26.39
N TYR A 57 6.68 19.34 -25.38
CA TYR A 57 5.80 19.44 -24.21
C TYR A 57 4.61 20.36 -24.48
N ILE A 58 3.47 20.05 -23.86
CA ILE A 58 2.24 20.84 -24.00
C ILE A 58 2.39 22.17 -23.27
N ILE A 59 2.11 23.27 -23.97
CA ILE A 59 2.08 24.60 -23.38
C ILE A 59 0.75 24.82 -22.69
N THR A 60 0.79 25.16 -21.39
CA THR A 60 -0.38 25.48 -20.58
C THR A 60 -0.19 26.81 -19.85
N ASP A 61 -1.29 27.45 -19.49
CA ASP A 61 -1.29 28.57 -18.56
C ASP A 61 -1.22 28.08 -17.08
N ARG A 62 -1.32 29.05 -16.14
CA ARG A 62 -1.31 28.73 -14.69
C ARG A 62 -2.54 27.94 -14.22
N ASP A 63 -3.63 27.98 -14.99
CA ASP A 63 -4.86 27.26 -14.76
C ASP A 63 -4.87 25.89 -15.47
N GLN A 64 -3.75 25.46 -16.04
CA GLN A 64 -3.56 24.23 -16.83
C GLN A 64 -4.40 24.19 -18.11
N LYS A 65 -4.79 25.36 -18.66
CA LYS A 65 -5.49 25.45 -19.94
C LYS A 65 -4.50 25.40 -21.09
N THR A 66 -4.89 24.69 -22.14
CA THR A 66 -4.17 24.73 -23.42
C THR A 66 -4.66 25.89 -24.29
N ASN A 67 -4.12 26.04 -25.49
CA ASN A 67 -4.60 26.97 -26.51
C ASN A 67 -6.01 26.64 -27.05
N ILE A 68 -6.57 25.47 -26.71
CA ILE A 68 -7.91 25.03 -27.14
C ILE A 68 -8.87 25.20 -25.98
N ASP A 69 -9.98 25.93 -26.21
CA ASP A 69 -11.01 26.16 -25.20
C ASP A 69 -11.63 24.83 -24.74
N GLY A 70 -11.71 24.62 -23.42
CA GLY A 70 -12.20 23.39 -22.80
C GLY A 70 -11.20 22.23 -22.76
N VAL A 71 -9.98 22.39 -23.27
CA VAL A 71 -8.92 21.39 -23.23
C VAL A 71 -7.85 21.80 -22.22
N TYR A 72 -7.55 20.91 -21.30
CA TYR A 72 -6.58 21.07 -20.22
C TYR A 72 -5.51 19.99 -20.30
N ALA A 73 -4.31 20.31 -19.85
CA ALA A 73 -3.23 19.34 -19.73
C ALA A 73 -2.55 19.49 -18.35
N ALA A 74 -2.10 18.38 -17.78
CA ALA A 74 -1.51 18.33 -16.46
C ALA A 74 -0.41 17.28 -16.38
N GLY A 75 0.52 17.44 -15.45
CA GLY A 75 1.59 16.49 -15.21
C GLY A 75 2.83 16.70 -16.06
N ASP A 76 3.64 15.66 -16.17
CA ASP A 76 4.99 15.72 -16.74
C ASP A 76 5.03 15.97 -18.25
N ILE A 77 3.88 15.83 -18.92
CA ILE A 77 3.74 16.16 -20.34
C ILE A 77 3.67 17.66 -20.62
N CYS A 78 3.48 18.48 -19.59
CA CYS A 78 3.41 19.93 -19.69
C CYS A 78 4.79 20.59 -19.55
N VAL A 79 4.91 21.82 -20.06
CA VAL A 79 6.10 22.66 -19.87
C VAL A 79 6.24 23.00 -18.39
N LYS A 80 7.30 22.53 -17.74
CA LYS A 80 7.60 22.79 -16.33
C LYS A 80 9.07 22.57 -15.99
N ASN A 81 9.52 23.20 -14.91
CA ASN A 81 10.91 23.09 -14.43
C ASN A 81 11.15 21.82 -13.58
N LEU A 82 10.14 21.33 -12.90
CA LEU A 82 10.26 20.19 -12.00
C LEU A 82 9.21 19.11 -12.36
N ARG A 83 9.70 17.91 -12.65
CA ARG A 83 8.89 16.72 -12.95
C ARG A 83 9.01 15.74 -11.79
N GLN A 84 7.99 15.74 -10.92
CA GLN A 84 7.87 14.88 -9.76
C GLN A 84 6.40 14.51 -9.56
N VAL A 85 6.13 13.41 -8.88
CA VAL A 85 4.75 12.97 -8.58
C VAL A 85 3.94 14.08 -7.93
N VAL A 86 4.51 14.80 -6.96
CA VAL A 86 3.82 15.90 -6.25
C VAL A 86 3.45 17.05 -7.19
N THR A 87 4.30 17.41 -8.17
CA THR A 87 3.98 18.47 -9.13
C THR A 87 2.93 18.01 -10.15
N ALA A 88 2.95 16.74 -10.55
CA ALA A 88 1.93 16.17 -11.42
C ALA A 88 0.55 16.13 -10.75
N VAL A 89 0.49 15.74 -9.46
CA VAL A 89 -0.74 15.76 -8.66
C VAL A 89 -1.26 17.19 -8.49
N SER A 90 -0.38 18.16 -8.21
CA SER A 90 -0.74 19.58 -8.10
C SER A 90 -1.37 20.10 -9.38
N ASP A 91 -0.75 19.83 -10.53
CA ASP A 91 -1.31 20.23 -11.83
C ASP A 91 -2.69 19.63 -12.07
N GLY A 92 -2.88 18.34 -11.73
CA GLY A 92 -4.16 17.66 -11.84
C GLY A 92 -5.26 18.33 -10.99
N ALA A 93 -4.93 18.74 -9.78
CA ALA A 93 -5.86 19.46 -8.89
C ALA A 93 -6.23 20.84 -9.46
N VAL A 94 -5.24 21.58 -9.99
CA VAL A 94 -5.47 22.88 -10.65
C VAL A 94 -6.34 22.71 -11.89
N ALA A 95 -6.01 21.72 -12.77
CA ALA A 95 -6.80 21.46 -13.98
C ALA A 95 -8.25 21.09 -13.65
N ALA A 96 -8.49 20.21 -12.67
CA ALA A 96 -9.83 19.81 -12.26
C ALA A 96 -10.66 21.00 -11.75
N THR A 97 -10.06 21.84 -10.90
CA THR A 97 -10.73 23.06 -10.39
C THR A 97 -11.04 24.05 -11.51
N SER A 98 -10.12 24.21 -12.46
CA SER A 98 -10.29 25.10 -13.60
C SER A 98 -11.36 24.59 -14.56
N MET A 99 -11.42 23.28 -14.82
CA MET A 99 -12.49 22.66 -15.60
C MET A 99 -13.86 22.83 -14.94
N GLU A 100 -13.95 22.70 -13.61
CA GLU A 100 -15.22 22.91 -12.90
C GLU A 100 -15.73 24.35 -13.08
N LYS A 101 -14.86 25.36 -12.93
CA LYS A 101 -15.18 26.76 -13.16
C LYS A 101 -15.64 27.00 -14.60
N TYR A 102 -14.92 26.45 -15.57
CA TYR A 102 -15.24 26.54 -16.99
C TYR A 102 -16.62 25.95 -17.30
N LEU A 103 -16.88 24.73 -16.84
CA LEU A 103 -18.17 24.07 -17.02
C LEU A 103 -19.32 24.86 -16.35
N GLY A 104 -19.07 25.42 -15.17
CA GLY A 104 -20.06 26.28 -14.49
C GLY A 104 -20.41 27.55 -15.27
N GLN A 105 -19.43 28.14 -15.96
CA GLN A 105 -19.64 29.29 -16.86
C GLN A 105 -20.36 28.88 -18.15
N LEU A 106 -19.96 27.77 -18.76
CA LEU A 106 -20.53 27.22 -19.98
C LEU A 106 -22.01 26.87 -19.79
N TYR A 107 -22.36 26.18 -18.70
CA TYR A 107 -23.76 25.82 -18.39
C TYR A 107 -24.64 27.06 -18.17
N ARG A 108 -24.10 28.09 -17.49
CA ARG A 108 -24.82 29.38 -17.36
C ARG A 108 -25.06 30.05 -18.72
N LYS A 109 -24.04 30.07 -19.58
CA LYS A 109 -24.09 30.65 -20.93
C LYS A 109 -25.09 29.92 -21.82
N LEU A 110 -25.18 28.59 -21.70
CA LEU A 110 -26.06 27.74 -22.49
C LEU A 110 -27.47 27.58 -21.87
N GLY A 111 -27.74 28.16 -20.71
CA GLY A 111 -29.01 28.00 -19.99
C GLY A 111 -29.29 26.58 -19.49
N ILE A 112 -28.25 25.75 -19.41
CA ILE A 112 -28.36 24.35 -18.96
C ILE A 112 -28.42 24.34 -17.43
N LYS A 113 -29.52 23.86 -16.85
CA LYS A 113 -29.59 23.59 -15.41
C LYS A 113 -28.68 22.41 -15.05
N ARG A 114 -27.74 22.63 -14.12
CA ARG A 114 -26.96 21.53 -13.54
C ARG A 114 -27.92 20.58 -12.82
N THR A 115 -28.21 19.45 -13.41
CA THR A 115 -28.74 18.30 -12.70
C THR A 115 -27.55 17.62 -12.03
N TYR A 116 -27.38 17.81 -10.73
CA TYR A 116 -26.53 16.93 -9.95
C TYR A 116 -27.23 15.56 -9.93
N VAL A 117 -26.89 14.70 -10.86
CA VAL A 117 -27.12 13.28 -10.66
C VAL A 117 -26.29 12.96 -9.42
N LYS A 118 -26.97 12.73 -8.29
CA LYS A 118 -26.33 12.10 -7.13
C LYS A 118 -25.83 10.77 -7.68
N ARG A 119 -24.57 10.77 -8.15
CA ARG A 119 -23.91 9.51 -8.41
C ARG A 119 -23.89 8.84 -7.04
N GLU A 120 -24.74 7.86 -6.84
CA GLU A 120 -24.35 6.76 -5.97
C GLU A 120 -22.94 6.46 -6.40
N MET A 121 -21.99 6.57 -5.48
CA MET A 121 -20.61 6.22 -5.78
C MET A 121 -20.63 4.77 -6.21
N LYS A 122 -20.85 4.56 -7.52
CA LYS A 122 -20.42 3.32 -8.13
C LYS A 122 -18.93 3.31 -7.86
N GLU A 123 -18.50 2.31 -7.12
CA GLU A 123 -17.11 1.96 -6.85
C GLU A 123 -16.23 2.44 -7.98
N ALA A 124 -15.14 3.12 -7.64
CA ALA A 124 -14.17 3.64 -8.58
C ALA A 124 -13.96 2.59 -9.68
N ALA A 125 -14.16 3.02 -10.93
CA ALA A 125 -13.98 2.14 -12.07
C ALA A 125 -12.64 1.43 -11.90
N LYS A 126 -12.69 0.16 -11.58
CA LYS A 126 -11.52 -0.73 -11.61
C LYS A 126 -10.88 -0.51 -12.97
N ALA A 127 -9.61 -0.18 -12.97
CA ALA A 127 -8.84 -0.04 -14.20
C ALA A 127 -9.13 -1.24 -15.10
N GLU A 128 -9.65 -0.99 -16.29
CA GLU A 128 -10.08 -1.99 -17.29
C GLU A 128 -8.89 -2.71 -17.94
N ASN A 129 -7.83 -3.01 -17.21
CA ASN A 129 -6.69 -3.80 -17.68
C ASN A 129 -6.09 -4.73 -16.61
N ALA A 130 -6.87 -5.09 -15.58
CA ALA A 130 -6.55 -6.28 -14.82
C ALA A 130 -7.19 -7.49 -15.51
N PRO A 131 -6.50 -8.64 -15.68
CA PRO A 131 -7.15 -9.85 -16.15
C PRO A 131 -8.36 -10.12 -15.25
N LYS A 132 -9.53 -10.39 -15.86
CA LYS A 132 -10.76 -10.68 -15.13
C LYS A 132 -10.49 -11.82 -14.17
N ALA A 133 -10.35 -11.50 -12.88
CA ALA A 133 -10.45 -12.49 -11.85
C ALA A 133 -11.85 -13.14 -11.94
N GLU A 134 -11.94 -14.43 -11.78
CA GLU A 134 -13.22 -15.14 -11.70
C GLU A 134 -14.12 -14.41 -10.70
N ALA A 135 -15.38 -14.20 -11.05
CA ALA A 135 -16.32 -13.47 -10.22
C ALA A 135 -16.44 -14.13 -8.84
N GLY A 136 -15.78 -13.54 -7.82
CA GLY A 136 -15.75 -14.07 -6.46
C GLY A 136 -14.37 -14.14 -5.80
N ALA A 137 -13.27 -14.11 -6.55
CA ALA A 137 -11.92 -14.18 -5.98
C ALA A 137 -11.47 -12.85 -5.36
N PHE A 138 -10.89 -12.89 -4.16
CA PHE A 138 -10.30 -11.73 -3.49
C PHE A 138 -8.90 -11.39 -4.04
N LEU A 139 -8.10 -12.44 -4.30
CA LEU A 139 -6.74 -12.32 -4.84
C LEU A 139 -6.72 -12.59 -6.34
N ASP A 140 -5.91 -11.84 -7.08
CA ASP A 140 -5.60 -12.16 -8.47
C ASP A 140 -4.58 -13.31 -8.57
N ASP A 141 -4.47 -13.92 -9.75
CA ASP A 141 -3.58 -15.07 -9.97
C ASP A 141 -2.10 -14.72 -9.75
N ALA A 142 -1.68 -13.49 -10.07
CA ALA A 142 -0.32 -13.03 -9.85
C ALA A 142 0.02 -12.95 -8.35
N THR A 143 -0.90 -12.45 -7.55
CA THR A 143 -0.78 -12.39 -6.09
C THR A 143 -0.76 -13.78 -5.49
N ARG A 144 -1.64 -14.71 -5.93
CA ARG A 144 -1.62 -16.11 -5.49
C ARG A 144 -0.28 -16.79 -5.77
N GLN A 145 0.26 -16.61 -6.97
CA GLN A 145 1.57 -17.15 -7.35
C GLN A 145 2.71 -16.54 -6.51
N ALA A 146 2.63 -15.24 -6.17
CA ALA A 146 3.62 -14.58 -5.34
C ALA A 146 3.56 -15.04 -3.87
N LEU A 147 2.37 -15.41 -3.37
CA LEU A 147 2.20 -15.90 -2.00
C LEU A 147 2.68 -17.35 -1.81
N ALA A 148 2.57 -18.20 -2.82
CA ALA A 148 2.92 -19.61 -2.70
C ALA A 148 4.31 -19.87 -2.08
N PRO A 149 5.43 -19.23 -2.53
CA PRO A 149 6.74 -19.42 -1.93
C PRO A 149 6.84 -18.88 -0.48
N VAL A 150 6.03 -17.92 -0.09
CA VAL A 150 5.99 -17.37 1.28
C VAL A 150 5.29 -18.37 2.20
N LEU A 151 4.11 -18.84 1.80
CA LEU A 151 3.31 -19.82 2.57
C LEU A 151 4.00 -21.17 2.70
N ALA A 152 4.75 -21.60 1.67
CA ALA A 152 5.54 -22.82 1.72
C ALA A 152 6.65 -22.79 2.80
N ARG A 153 7.06 -21.61 3.26
CA ARG A 153 8.06 -21.44 4.33
C ARG A 153 7.47 -21.50 5.73
N PHE A 154 6.16 -21.57 5.88
CA PHE A 154 5.53 -21.71 7.19
C PHE A 154 5.96 -23.02 7.85
N THR A 155 6.42 -22.93 9.10
CA THR A 155 6.91 -24.10 9.86
C THR A 155 5.85 -24.63 10.84
N ARG A 156 4.91 -23.78 11.24
CA ARG A 156 3.83 -24.08 12.19
C ARG A 156 2.49 -23.72 11.58
N PRO A 157 1.42 -24.48 11.86
CA PRO A 157 0.07 -24.06 11.49
C PRO A 157 -0.36 -22.84 12.30
N ILE A 158 -1.16 -22.00 11.64
CA ILE A 158 -1.81 -20.83 12.24
C ILE A 158 -3.28 -20.84 11.86
N ARG A 159 -4.08 -20.13 12.65
CA ARG A 159 -5.50 -19.94 12.41
C ARG A 159 -5.79 -18.45 12.26
N LEU A 160 -6.51 -18.09 11.19
CA LEU A 160 -7.05 -16.75 10.98
C LEU A 160 -8.46 -16.72 11.54
N ARG A 161 -8.63 -16.10 12.71
CA ARG A 161 -9.93 -15.93 13.36
C ARG A 161 -10.51 -14.60 12.93
N LEU A 162 -11.63 -14.64 12.20
CA LEU A 162 -12.42 -13.48 11.84
C LEU A 162 -13.59 -13.33 12.80
N TYR A 163 -13.67 -12.19 13.47
CA TYR A 163 -14.83 -11.79 14.25
C TYR A 163 -15.87 -11.18 13.30
N THR A 164 -17.06 -11.79 13.27
CA THR A 164 -18.08 -11.56 12.23
C THR A 164 -19.30 -10.81 12.76
N ASP A 165 -19.83 -9.94 11.91
CA ASP A 165 -21.16 -9.34 11.99
C ASP A 165 -21.87 -9.45 10.63
N ASP A 166 -23.03 -8.80 10.46
CA ASP A 166 -23.79 -8.83 9.20
C ASP A 166 -23.36 -7.78 8.17
N SER A 167 -22.17 -7.20 8.30
CA SER A 167 -21.67 -6.14 7.40
C SER A 167 -21.05 -6.68 6.12
N GLN A 168 -21.00 -5.81 5.11
CA GLN A 168 -20.29 -6.08 3.86
C GLN A 168 -18.78 -6.28 4.08
N MET A 169 -18.19 -5.60 5.06
CA MET A 169 -16.78 -5.74 5.40
C MET A 169 -16.44 -7.12 5.95
N THR A 170 -17.33 -7.68 6.77
CA THR A 170 -17.21 -9.07 7.23
C THR A 170 -17.19 -10.04 6.05
N GLU A 171 -18.04 -9.86 5.05
CA GLU A 171 -18.04 -10.72 3.85
C GLU A 171 -16.80 -10.56 3.00
N GLU A 172 -16.23 -9.37 2.91
CA GLU A 172 -14.95 -9.13 2.23
C GLU A 172 -13.80 -9.82 2.96
N ASN A 173 -13.69 -9.64 4.26
CA ASN A 173 -12.72 -10.34 5.12
C ASN A 173 -12.89 -11.85 5.08
N ARG A 174 -14.12 -12.36 5.09
CA ARG A 174 -14.42 -13.79 4.98
C ARG A 174 -13.85 -14.38 3.69
N ARG A 175 -14.08 -13.72 2.54
CA ARG A 175 -13.54 -14.16 1.25
C ARG A 175 -12.02 -14.20 1.28
N MET A 176 -11.37 -13.15 1.80
CA MET A 176 -9.92 -13.08 1.92
C MET A 176 -9.37 -14.21 2.81
N VAL A 177 -9.93 -14.39 4.01
CA VAL A 177 -9.46 -15.40 4.97
C VAL A 177 -9.64 -16.81 4.42
N MET A 178 -10.79 -17.11 3.78
CA MET A 178 -11.03 -18.41 3.14
C MET A 178 -10.05 -18.66 1.99
N GLU A 179 -9.77 -17.64 1.20
CA GLU A 179 -8.84 -17.77 0.07
C GLU A 179 -7.41 -17.99 0.56
N LEU A 180 -6.93 -17.23 1.56
CA LEU A 180 -5.62 -17.46 2.17
C LEU A 180 -5.50 -18.85 2.77
N ALA A 181 -6.54 -19.34 3.44
CA ALA A 181 -6.59 -20.71 4.00
C ALA A 181 -6.54 -21.78 2.89
N SER A 182 -7.13 -21.52 1.72
CA SER A 182 -7.08 -22.46 0.59
C SER A 182 -5.71 -22.60 -0.06
N LEU A 183 -4.80 -21.63 0.17
CA LEU A 183 -3.46 -21.62 -0.44
C LEU A 183 -2.41 -22.42 0.35
N SER A 184 -2.72 -22.85 1.58
CA SER A 184 -1.76 -23.60 2.42
C SER A 184 -2.48 -24.45 3.44
N ASP A 185 -2.03 -25.70 3.60
CA ASP A 185 -2.46 -26.64 4.64
C ASP A 185 -2.10 -26.20 6.08
N LYS A 186 -1.31 -25.13 6.20
CA LYS A 186 -0.89 -24.54 7.48
C LYS A 186 -1.67 -23.28 7.85
N VAL A 187 -2.67 -22.92 7.08
CA VAL A 187 -3.53 -21.78 7.39
C VAL A 187 -4.97 -22.25 7.50
N GLU A 188 -5.54 -22.13 8.68
CA GLU A 188 -6.95 -22.45 8.94
C GLU A 188 -7.78 -21.17 9.03
N ALA A 189 -9.03 -21.22 8.56
CA ALA A 189 -10.01 -20.15 8.72
C ALA A 189 -10.96 -20.49 9.86
N GLU A 190 -11.18 -19.55 10.78
CA GLU A 190 -12.17 -19.65 11.86
C GLU A 190 -13.06 -18.41 11.87
N PHE A 191 -14.36 -18.60 12.06
CA PHE A 191 -15.34 -17.53 12.08
C PHE A 191 -16.09 -17.54 13.41
N VAL A 192 -16.01 -16.44 14.12
CA VAL A 192 -16.62 -16.30 15.47
C VAL A 192 -17.52 -15.06 15.46
N PRO A 193 -18.75 -15.14 15.96
CA PRO A 193 -19.58 -13.94 16.13
C PRO A 193 -18.85 -12.90 16.98
N SER A 194 -18.88 -11.64 16.57
CA SER A 194 -18.32 -10.54 17.35
C SER A 194 -19.08 -10.39 18.68
N ALA A 195 -18.35 -10.14 19.76
CA ALA A 195 -18.93 -9.90 21.07
C ALA A 195 -19.26 -8.41 21.34
N GLY A 196 -18.75 -7.49 20.53
CA GLY A 196 -18.94 -6.06 20.67
C GLY A 196 -18.34 -5.27 19.51
N GLU A 197 -18.59 -3.94 19.48
CA GLU A 197 -18.15 -3.07 18.38
C GLU A 197 -16.62 -3.02 18.20
N GLU A 198 -15.84 -3.22 19.27
CA GLU A 198 -14.38 -3.18 19.22
C GLU A 198 -13.79 -4.38 18.46
N ASP A 199 -14.48 -5.53 18.45
CA ASP A 199 -14.03 -6.74 17.77
C ASP A 199 -14.60 -6.88 16.34
N ASN A 200 -15.57 -6.04 15.97
CA ASN A 200 -16.19 -6.11 14.65
C ASN A 200 -15.13 -6.03 13.53
N HIS A 201 -15.26 -6.90 12.53
CA HIS A 201 -14.38 -6.93 11.34
C HIS A 201 -12.90 -7.21 11.66
N THR A 202 -12.59 -7.71 12.86
CA THR A 202 -11.23 -7.97 13.28
C THR A 202 -10.77 -9.34 12.81
N ILE A 203 -9.57 -9.40 12.25
CA ILE A 203 -8.87 -10.63 11.96
C ILE A 203 -7.75 -10.78 12.99
N SER A 204 -7.82 -11.86 13.80
CA SER A 204 -6.77 -12.22 14.76
C SER A 204 -5.98 -13.43 14.26
N ILE A 205 -4.66 -13.37 14.39
CA ILE A 205 -3.79 -14.51 14.10
C ILE A 205 -3.60 -15.32 15.36
N CYS A 206 -4.03 -16.58 15.32
CA CYS A 206 -3.94 -17.54 16.43
C CYS A 206 -2.94 -18.66 16.11
N ASP A 207 -2.45 -19.33 17.15
CA ASP A 207 -1.73 -20.60 16.98
C ASP A 207 -2.71 -21.75 16.62
N ALA A 208 -2.18 -22.97 16.45
CA ALA A 208 -2.96 -24.15 16.10
C ALA A 208 -4.02 -24.51 17.18
N GLU A 209 -3.73 -24.23 18.42
CA GLU A 209 -4.60 -24.46 19.58
C GLU A 209 -5.69 -23.41 19.71
N GLY A 210 -5.62 -22.31 18.92
CA GLY A 210 -6.58 -21.22 18.92
C GLY A 210 -6.26 -20.09 19.89
N ASN A 211 -5.06 -20.06 20.48
CA ASN A 211 -4.64 -18.94 21.31
C ASN A 211 -4.19 -17.77 20.42
N GLU A 212 -4.67 -16.58 20.70
CA GLU A 212 -4.29 -15.38 19.95
C GLU A 212 -2.82 -15.01 20.17
N LYS A 213 -2.15 -14.65 19.09
CA LYS A 213 -0.74 -14.27 19.10
C LYS A 213 -0.52 -12.78 19.33
N GLY A 214 -1.56 -12.04 19.73
CA GLY A 214 -1.48 -10.58 19.88
C GLY A 214 -1.28 -9.83 18.57
N LEU A 215 -1.69 -10.41 17.46
CA LEU A 215 -1.58 -9.84 16.11
C LEU A 215 -3.00 -9.70 15.55
N ARG A 216 -3.52 -8.47 15.52
CA ARG A 216 -4.87 -8.19 15.07
C ARG A 216 -4.89 -7.12 13.98
N PHE A 217 -5.82 -7.26 13.06
CA PHE A 217 -6.11 -6.26 12.04
C PHE A 217 -7.60 -5.91 12.07
N HIS A 218 -7.89 -4.65 12.34
CA HIS A 218 -9.23 -4.09 12.41
C HIS A 218 -9.57 -3.39 11.08
N GLY A 219 -10.38 -4.02 10.26
CA GLY A 219 -10.73 -3.63 8.90
C GLY A 219 -10.36 -4.69 7.88
N VAL A 220 -10.23 -4.30 6.60
CA VAL A 220 -9.80 -5.20 5.52
C VAL A 220 -8.32 -4.97 5.25
N PRO A 221 -7.43 -5.96 5.47
CA PRO A 221 -6.01 -5.85 5.12
C PRO A 221 -5.82 -5.75 3.61
N GLY A 222 -5.87 -4.55 3.08
CA GLY A 222 -5.76 -4.26 1.65
C GLY A 222 -4.71 -3.19 1.35
N GLY A 223 -4.59 -2.79 0.07
CA GLY A 223 -3.66 -1.76 -0.34
C GLY A 223 -2.22 -2.06 0.10
N HIS A 224 -1.56 -1.08 0.70
CA HIS A 224 -0.18 -1.24 1.18
C HIS A 224 -0.07 -2.16 2.41
N GLU A 225 -1.15 -2.34 3.19
CA GLU A 225 -1.16 -3.16 4.39
C GLU A 225 -1.37 -4.66 4.14
N PHE A 226 -1.72 -5.05 2.91
CA PHE A 226 -1.81 -6.48 2.57
C PHE A 226 -0.47 -7.20 2.81
N ASN A 227 0.63 -6.58 2.41
CA ASN A 227 1.96 -7.16 2.61
C ASN A 227 2.35 -7.26 4.09
N SER A 228 2.04 -6.25 4.92
CA SER A 228 2.30 -6.30 6.35
C SER A 228 1.46 -7.37 7.05
N PHE A 229 0.23 -7.61 6.60
CA PHE A 229 -0.59 -8.71 7.10
C PHE A 229 -0.01 -10.09 6.75
N ILE A 230 0.46 -10.29 5.52
CA ILE A 230 1.16 -11.53 5.11
C ILE A 230 2.45 -11.74 5.92
N LEU A 231 3.19 -10.66 6.21
CA LEU A 231 4.38 -10.72 7.06
C LEU A 231 4.02 -11.08 8.52
N ALA A 232 2.89 -10.60 9.04
CA ALA A 232 2.40 -11.01 10.36
C ALA A 232 2.10 -12.51 10.40
N MET A 233 1.44 -13.06 9.38
CA MET A 233 1.22 -14.50 9.25
C MET A 233 2.56 -15.26 9.21
N TYR A 234 3.53 -14.79 8.42
CA TYR A 234 4.86 -15.40 8.32
C TYR A 234 5.62 -15.37 9.65
N ASN A 235 5.50 -14.27 10.41
CA ASN A 235 6.13 -14.15 11.72
C ASN A 235 5.46 -15.09 12.76
N ALA A 236 4.14 -15.24 12.72
CA ALA A 236 3.40 -16.14 13.60
C ALA A 236 3.63 -17.61 13.25
N ALA A 237 3.63 -17.96 11.96
CA ALA A 237 3.81 -19.33 11.48
C ALA A 237 5.28 -19.80 11.48
N GLY A 238 6.25 -18.85 11.61
CA GLY A 238 7.69 -19.10 11.55
C GLY A 238 8.19 -19.43 10.14
N PRO A 239 9.48 -19.29 9.92
CA PRO A 239 10.55 -18.95 10.88
C PRO A 239 10.57 -17.48 11.31
N GLY A 240 9.74 -16.60 10.67
CA GLY A 240 9.71 -15.18 10.93
C GLY A 240 10.82 -14.40 10.22
N GLN A 241 10.70 -13.08 10.24
CA GLN A 241 11.71 -12.19 9.68
C GLN A 241 12.96 -12.20 10.54
N ASP A 242 14.13 -12.25 9.94
CA ASP A 242 15.40 -12.12 10.66
C ASP A 242 15.61 -10.64 11.06
N VAL A 243 15.75 -10.41 12.34
CA VAL A 243 16.05 -9.08 12.92
C VAL A 243 17.45 -9.01 13.52
N GLY A 244 18.22 -10.10 13.44
CA GLY A 244 19.52 -10.24 14.07
C GLY A 244 19.44 -10.55 15.56
N GLU A 245 20.46 -11.24 16.08
CA GLU A 245 20.49 -11.76 17.46
C GLU A 245 20.34 -10.68 18.55
N ALA A 246 20.94 -9.50 18.33
CA ALA A 246 20.89 -8.41 19.29
C ALA A 246 19.47 -7.89 19.51
N LEU A 247 18.69 -7.64 18.43
CA LEU A 247 17.31 -7.19 18.53
C LEU A 247 16.40 -8.32 19.03
N GLN A 248 16.64 -9.56 18.60
CA GLN A 248 15.90 -10.73 19.07
C GLN A 248 16.01 -10.89 20.60
N LYS A 249 17.20 -10.69 21.16
CA LYS A 249 17.41 -10.72 22.61
C LYS A 249 16.65 -9.60 23.32
N ARG A 250 16.64 -8.40 22.75
CA ARG A 250 15.88 -7.26 23.28
C ARG A 250 14.38 -7.52 23.26
N ILE A 251 13.86 -8.05 22.16
CA ILE A 251 12.43 -8.41 22.05
C ILE A 251 12.05 -9.40 23.15
N LYS A 252 12.80 -10.49 23.31
CA LYS A 252 12.54 -11.49 24.37
C LYS A 252 12.70 -10.95 25.79
N GLY A 253 13.43 -9.86 25.95
CA GLY A 253 13.64 -9.20 27.25
C GLY A 253 12.49 -8.28 27.69
N ILE A 254 11.47 -8.05 26.85
CA ILE A 254 10.31 -7.24 27.24
C ILE A 254 9.47 -8.03 28.24
N SER A 255 9.36 -7.49 29.47
CA SER A 255 8.58 -8.11 30.57
C SER A 255 7.33 -7.33 30.95
N LYS A 256 7.23 -6.07 30.48
CA LYS A 256 6.02 -5.25 30.68
C LYS A 256 4.95 -5.63 29.67
N SER A 257 3.69 -5.63 30.08
CA SER A 257 2.58 -5.76 29.14
C SER A 257 2.44 -4.48 28.32
N LEU A 258 2.48 -4.62 26.99
CA LEU A 258 2.42 -3.52 26.04
C LEU A 258 1.28 -3.73 25.05
N HIS A 259 0.29 -2.88 25.12
CA HIS A 259 -0.83 -2.83 24.19
C HIS A 259 -0.52 -1.78 23.12
N VAL A 260 -0.18 -2.22 21.91
CA VAL A 260 0.24 -1.34 20.83
C VAL A 260 -0.87 -1.25 19.79
N LYS A 261 -1.46 -0.06 19.64
CA LYS A 261 -2.40 0.25 18.56
C LYS A 261 -1.69 1.05 17.47
N ILE A 262 -1.92 0.68 16.23
CA ILE A 262 -1.31 1.33 15.08
C ILE A 262 -2.43 1.81 14.16
N ALA A 263 -2.60 3.12 14.07
CA ALA A 263 -3.55 3.72 13.16
C ALA A 263 -2.90 3.93 11.78
N VAL A 264 -3.56 3.38 10.75
CA VAL A 264 -3.08 3.36 9.37
C VAL A 264 -4.12 3.92 8.39
N SER A 265 -3.69 4.12 7.15
CA SER A 265 -4.54 4.25 5.98
C SER A 265 -4.01 3.32 4.90
N LEU A 266 -4.86 2.60 4.21
CA LEU A 266 -4.47 1.63 3.18
C LEU A 266 -3.71 2.27 1.99
N SER A 267 -3.83 3.58 1.81
CA SER A 267 -3.09 4.36 0.80
C SER A 267 -1.75 4.93 1.30
N CYS A 268 -1.42 4.74 2.58
CA CYS A 268 -0.19 5.26 3.19
C CYS A 268 1.00 4.37 2.87
N THR A 269 2.01 4.89 2.18
CA THR A 269 3.22 4.13 1.80
C THR A 269 4.22 3.92 2.93
N MET A 270 4.10 4.68 4.04
CA MET A 270 5.01 4.57 5.21
C MET A 270 4.41 3.74 6.35
N CYS A 271 3.10 3.45 6.30
CA CYS A 271 2.42 2.70 7.34
C CYS A 271 2.95 1.25 7.47
N PRO A 272 3.20 0.51 6.38
CA PRO A 272 3.68 -0.87 6.47
C PRO A 272 5.00 -1.05 7.23
N ASP A 273 5.89 -0.07 7.21
CA ASP A 273 7.16 -0.14 7.94
C ASP A 273 6.95 -0.22 9.45
N LEU A 274 6.07 0.64 9.99
CA LEU A 274 5.73 0.64 11.41
C LEU A 274 4.94 -0.61 11.79
N VAL A 275 3.94 -0.98 10.97
CA VAL A 275 3.09 -2.16 11.20
C VAL A 275 3.95 -3.43 11.26
N ALA A 276 4.80 -3.66 10.27
CA ALA A 276 5.66 -4.84 10.23
C ALA A 276 6.64 -4.89 11.41
N ALA A 277 7.19 -3.74 11.84
CA ALA A 277 8.09 -3.67 12.99
C ALA A 277 7.37 -4.03 14.30
N ALA A 278 6.20 -3.49 14.56
CA ALA A 278 5.42 -3.77 15.76
C ALA A 278 4.92 -5.22 15.78
N GLN A 279 4.39 -5.72 14.67
CA GLN A 279 3.93 -7.10 14.52
C GLN A 279 5.08 -8.10 14.66
N ARG A 280 6.30 -7.74 14.21
CA ARG A 280 7.48 -8.59 14.41
C ARG A 280 7.80 -8.75 15.90
N ILE A 281 7.72 -7.67 16.68
CA ILE A 281 7.94 -7.71 18.14
C ILE A 281 6.86 -8.53 18.83
N ALA A 282 5.57 -8.29 18.51
CA ALA A 282 4.45 -8.99 19.11
C ALA A 282 4.46 -10.50 18.80
N ALA A 283 4.88 -10.90 17.59
CA ALA A 283 4.98 -12.31 17.22
C ALA A 283 6.00 -13.09 18.07
N ASP A 284 7.03 -12.42 18.58
CA ASP A 284 8.13 -13.04 19.36
C ASP A 284 8.04 -12.81 20.87
N ASN A 285 7.10 -11.99 21.34
CA ASN A 285 6.92 -11.71 22.77
C ASN A 285 5.44 -11.60 23.14
N GLU A 286 4.96 -12.50 23.95
CA GLU A 286 3.56 -12.60 24.41
C GLU A 286 3.09 -11.43 25.29
N ASN A 287 4.02 -10.64 25.84
CA ASN A 287 3.68 -9.43 26.59
C ASN A 287 3.35 -8.24 25.67
N VAL A 288 3.50 -8.38 24.33
CA VAL A 288 3.25 -7.31 23.37
C VAL A 288 2.11 -7.71 22.45
N THR A 289 1.11 -6.83 22.31
CA THR A 289 0.08 -6.97 21.28
C THR A 289 0.24 -5.85 20.24
N ALA A 290 -0.10 -6.13 18.99
CA ALA A 290 -0.08 -5.19 17.89
C ALA A 290 -1.42 -5.21 17.16
N ASP A 291 -2.25 -4.22 17.44
CA ASP A 291 -3.58 -4.02 16.87
C ASP A 291 -3.52 -2.94 15.79
N VAL A 292 -3.76 -3.30 14.54
CA VAL A 292 -3.72 -2.38 13.40
C VAL A 292 -5.15 -1.91 13.06
N TYR A 293 -5.36 -0.61 13.01
CA TYR A 293 -6.66 0.01 12.74
C TYR A 293 -6.63 0.83 11.45
N ASP A 294 -7.47 0.50 10.49
CA ASP A 294 -7.72 1.38 9.35
C ASP A 294 -8.64 2.53 9.77
N LEU A 295 -8.10 3.75 9.78
CA LEU A 295 -8.84 4.95 10.20
C LEU A 295 -10.05 5.28 9.31
N GLN A 296 -10.17 4.67 8.14
CA GLN A 296 -11.36 4.80 7.30
C GLN A 296 -12.59 4.21 8.01
N TYR A 297 -12.39 3.12 8.73
CA TYR A 297 -13.46 2.38 9.42
C TYR A 297 -13.55 2.69 10.92
N TYR A 298 -12.46 3.21 11.50
CA TYR A 298 -12.38 3.56 12.93
C TYR A 298 -12.08 5.05 13.14
N PRO A 299 -12.94 5.96 12.65
CA PRO A 299 -12.70 7.41 12.76
C PRO A 299 -12.70 7.92 14.21
N SER A 300 -13.38 7.23 15.13
CA SER A 300 -13.39 7.54 16.56
C SER A 300 -12.00 7.52 17.21
N LEU A 301 -11.10 6.65 16.74
CA LEU A 301 -9.71 6.63 17.19
C LEU A 301 -9.00 7.94 16.87
N LYS A 302 -9.28 8.53 15.71
CA LYS A 302 -8.68 9.81 15.31
C LYS A 302 -9.02 10.92 16.28
N GLU A 303 -10.26 10.96 16.76
CA GLU A 303 -10.72 11.94 17.74
C GLU A 303 -10.16 11.64 19.12
N LYS A 304 -10.26 10.38 19.56
CA LYS A 304 -9.82 9.92 20.90
C LYS A 304 -8.35 10.24 21.18
N TYR A 305 -7.47 10.01 20.19
CA TYR A 305 -6.02 10.17 20.35
C TYR A 305 -5.46 11.39 19.62
N ASN A 306 -6.32 12.27 19.10
CA ASN A 306 -5.94 13.47 18.33
C ASN A 306 -4.93 13.14 17.20
N ILE A 307 -5.24 12.11 16.41
CA ILE A 307 -4.36 11.62 15.35
C ILE A 307 -4.32 12.62 14.20
N MET A 308 -3.16 13.27 14.03
CA MET A 308 -2.93 14.29 12.99
C MET A 308 -2.42 13.69 11.68
N SER A 309 -1.72 12.56 11.74
CA SER A 309 -1.14 11.89 10.56
C SER A 309 -0.95 10.40 10.82
N VAL A 310 -0.82 9.62 9.74
CA VAL A 310 -0.50 8.18 9.77
C VAL A 310 0.87 7.92 9.14
N PRO A 311 1.60 6.89 9.58
CA PRO A 311 1.27 5.98 10.68
C PRO A 311 1.33 6.65 12.06
N CYS A 312 0.41 6.23 12.93
CA CYS A 312 0.37 6.68 14.31
C CYS A 312 0.39 5.46 15.24
N LEU A 313 1.31 5.47 16.20
CA LEU A 313 1.50 4.45 17.22
C LEU A 313 0.92 4.95 18.53
N ILE A 314 0.11 4.12 19.18
CA ILE A 314 -0.46 4.41 20.50
C ILE A 314 -0.08 3.23 21.42
N ILE A 315 0.53 3.52 22.56
CA ILE A 315 1.00 2.52 23.51
C ILE A 315 0.17 2.65 24.79
N ASN A 316 -0.43 1.54 25.24
CA ASN A 316 -1.23 1.45 26.46
C ASN A 316 -2.33 2.52 26.57
N ASP A 317 -2.88 2.98 25.44
CA ASP A 317 -3.90 4.01 25.33
C ASP A 317 -3.50 5.42 25.82
N ASP A 318 -2.23 5.65 26.10
CA ASP A 318 -1.70 6.89 26.71
C ASP A 318 -0.63 7.56 25.83
N GLU A 319 0.40 6.86 25.44
CA GLU A 319 1.55 7.41 24.73
C GLU A 319 1.35 7.36 23.22
N VAL A 320 1.49 8.52 22.52
CA VAL A 320 1.23 8.66 21.09
C VAL A 320 2.47 9.11 20.33
N HIS A 321 2.85 8.36 19.29
CA HIS A 321 3.96 8.67 18.40
C HIS A 321 3.55 8.68 16.95
N PHE A 322 4.17 9.54 16.15
CA PHE A 322 3.90 9.65 14.70
C PHE A 322 5.09 9.20 13.86
N GLY A 323 4.78 8.82 12.62
CA GLY A 323 5.76 8.46 11.61
C GLY A 323 6.29 7.03 11.74
N LYS A 324 7.03 6.61 10.72
CA LYS A 324 7.60 5.25 10.68
C LYS A 324 8.62 5.02 11.81
N LYS A 325 8.68 3.80 12.28
CA LYS A 325 9.63 3.32 13.29
C LYS A 325 10.15 1.95 12.87
N SER A 326 11.43 1.72 13.04
CA SER A 326 12.04 0.41 12.92
C SER A 326 11.83 -0.43 14.20
N VAL A 327 12.17 -1.71 14.13
CA VAL A 327 12.18 -2.57 15.33
C VAL A 327 13.09 -2.00 16.44
N SER A 328 14.25 -1.42 16.08
CA SER A 328 15.14 -0.79 17.05
C SER A 328 14.50 0.42 17.72
N ASP A 329 13.87 1.31 16.92
CA ASP A 329 13.20 2.51 17.43
C ASP A 329 12.07 2.16 18.40
N LEU A 330 11.27 1.12 18.05
CA LEU A 330 10.20 0.64 18.94
C LEU A 330 10.74 0.07 20.24
N LEU A 331 11.83 -0.70 20.18
CA LEU A 331 12.46 -1.26 21.37
C LEU A 331 13.04 -0.17 22.28
N ASP A 332 13.54 0.93 21.72
CA ASP A 332 14.01 2.08 22.49
C ASP A 332 12.85 2.76 23.22
N ILE A 333 11.69 2.90 22.57
CA ILE A 333 10.45 3.45 23.16
C ILE A 333 9.90 2.52 24.25
N PHE A 334 9.87 1.21 24.02
CA PHE A 334 9.29 0.22 24.93
C PHE A 334 10.11 0.00 26.21
N GLN A 335 11.36 0.39 26.21
CA GLN A 335 12.28 0.25 27.36
C GLN A 335 12.34 1.50 28.25
N THR A 336 11.73 2.60 27.82
CA THR A 336 11.56 3.80 28.65
C THR A 336 10.34 3.63 29.55
#